data_1f1e8a82206346cb98eb49bb7f3eb86f
#
_entry.id   1f1e8a82206346cb98eb49bb7f3eb86f
#
_cell.length_a   1.000
_cell.length_b   1.000
_cell.length_c   1.000
_cell.angle_alpha   90.00
_cell.angle_beta   90.00
_cell.angle_gamma   90.00
#
_symmetry.space_group_name_H-M   'P 1'
#
loop_
_entity.id
_entity.type
_entity.pdbx_description
1 polymer ?
#
loop_
_entity_poly.entity_id
_entity_poly.type
_entity_poly.pdbx_seq_one_letter_code
_entity_poly.pdbx_strand_id
1 'polypeptide(L)'
;MAEELPSSRLHLEEAQRANKRQAAPFSRGHRKAQAKPPGRKPGAAYGQRYGKTIPKQVDEVIAVPIPSRCFCGGRVAVEKVEPQYQHEVVRKTIWRRFDIAVGRCRRCGRRVQGRDPRQTSDALGAAAVQLGPQALALAVRMNKGLGMPHGDVAAVLQDGFGLRVHRSTICRAVDRVARRGQAIWHALRDAARRSMVNAIDETGWKVEAQLRWLWVVVSEHVTFCAILPGRGFEQAAALWGPDYAGWLTHDGWAVYYKFLRAGRQSCIAHLLRRCRDMAAVASASASRFPLQVKALLEKGLALRDRYNQGELSPHGLWTATGRLEAQRDGLLLRPIRDSANRRLKNHLWRERPYLFTFLYYPGLDATNNAAERALRPLVVARKNWGGNRTAKGARAQAVLTSILQTARQQGKNPLDRLIALLVGKDPAKILDLVPPTREIPQDSSPGPPPRKVRARDPLELAALYTAPKAVDGTQVSVQP
;
A
#
# COMPACT_ATOMS: atom_id res chain seq x y z
N MET A 1 21.61 14.74 -47.08
CA MET A 1 20.94 15.79 -46.31
C MET A 1 20.08 15.10 -45.25
N ALA A 2 20.53 15.05 -44.05
CA ALA A 2 19.73 14.54 -42.93
C ALA A 2 18.89 15.69 -42.39
N GLU A 3 17.57 15.59 -42.52
CA GLU A 3 16.61 16.55 -41.96
C GLU A 3 16.71 16.49 -40.43
N GLU A 4 17.12 17.59 -39.81
CA GLU A 4 16.99 17.82 -38.39
C GLU A 4 15.50 17.86 -38.01
N LEU A 5 15.02 16.83 -37.33
CA LEU A 5 13.68 16.80 -36.75
C LEU A 5 13.54 17.95 -35.75
N PRO A 6 12.46 18.73 -35.78
CA PRO A 6 12.28 19.89 -34.89
C PRO A 6 12.38 19.47 -33.44
N SER A 7 13.11 20.22 -32.63
CA SER A 7 13.36 20.01 -31.20
C SER A 7 12.08 19.74 -30.37
N SER A 8 10.94 20.23 -30.83
CA SER A 8 9.61 19.98 -30.27
C SER A 8 9.16 18.52 -30.34
N ARG A 9 9.56 17.73 -31.36
CA ARG A 9 9.25 16.29 -31.46
C ARG A 9 10.10 15.47 -30.50
N LEU A 10 11.38 15.80 -30.35
CA LEU A 10 12.27 15.15 -29.38
C LEU A 10 11.79 15.38 -27.94
N HIS A 11 11.38 16.60 -27.58
CA HIS A 11 10.81 16.90 -26.28
C HIS A 11 9.45 16.21 -26.04
N LEU A 12 8.64 16.02 -27.09
CA LEU A 12 7.38 15.28 -26.98
C LEU A 12 7.61 13.77 -26.78
N GLU A 13 8.58 13.21 -27.48
CA GLU A 13 8.96 11.80 -27.29
C GLU A 13 9.62 11.54 -25.95
N GLU A 14 10.46 12.44 -25.46
CA GLU A 14 11.03 12.35 -24.10
C GLU A 14 9.95 12.48 -23.02
N ALA A 15 8.98 13.37 -23.18
CA ALA A 15 7.84 13.50 -22.30
C ALA A 15 6.93 12.26 -22.35
N GLN A 16 6.74 11.66 -23.54
CA GLN A 16 6.00 10.39 -23.69
C GLN A 16 6.77 9.19 -23.11
N ARG A 17 8.09 9.16 -23.23
CA ARG A 17 8.94 8.14 -22.60
C ARG A 17 8.96 8.30 -21.07
N ALA A 18 8.96 9.53 -20.57
CA ALA A 18 8.82 9.81 -19.14
C ALA A 18 7.46 9.34 -18.58
N ASN A 19 6.37 9.52 -19.33
CA ASN A 19 5.04 9.03 -18.96
C ASN A 19 4.89 7.50 -19.01
N LYS A 20 5.60 6.81 -19.93
CA LYS A 20 5.62 5.34 -19.98
C LYS A 20 6.37 4.69 -18.80
N ARG A 21 7.13 5.47 -18.02
CA ARG A 21 7.85 5.03 -16.82
C ARG A 21 7.04 5.15 -15.52
N GLN A 22 5.73 5.34 -15.56
CA GLN A 22 4.86 5.40 -14.36
C GLN A 22 4.95 4.15 -13.45
N ALA A 23 5.48 3.03 -13.94
CA ALA A 23 5.67 1.82 -13.14
C ALA A 23 6.96 1.79 -12.30
N ALA A 24 7.77 2.85 -12.29
CA ALA A 24 9.00 2.91 -11.49
C ALA A 24 8.80 3.86 -10.29
N PRO A 25 8.39 3.36 -9.10
CA PRO A 25 8.11 4.19 -7.91
C PRO A 25 9.35 4.93 -7.39
N PHE A 26 10.53 4.65 -7.96
CA PHE A 26 11.80 5.30 -7.64
C PHE A 26 12.45 6.00 -8.85
N SER A 27 11.76 6.14 -9.98
CA SER A 27 12.25 7.03 -11.03
C SER A 27 12.20 8.45 -10.46
N ARG A 28 13.34 8.93 -10.00
CA ARG A 28 13.50 10.34 -9.69
C ARG A 28 13.28 11.08 -11.00
N GLY A 29 12.33 12.02 -11.04
CA GLY A 29 12.20 12.97 -12.13
C GLY A 29 13.51 13.74 -12.34
N HIS A 30 13.57 14.62 -13.33
CA HIS A 30 14.74 15.45 -13.57
C HIS A 30 15.31 16.02 -12.25
N ARG A 31 16.64 15.99 -12.14
CA ARG A 31 17.34 16.50 -10.97
C ARG A 31 16.87 17.94 -10.72
N LYS A 32 16.39 18.22 -9.52
CA LYS A 32 15.97 19.60 -9.18
C LYS A 32 17.18 20.50 -9.34
N ALA A 33 17.02 21.64 -10.01
CA ALA A 33 18.09 22.63 -10.19
C ALA A 33 18.67 23.07 -8.84
N GLN A 34 17.85 23.10 -7.78
CA GLN A 34 18.27 23.32 -6.39
C GLN A 34 17.84 22.12 -5.55
N ALA A 35 18.63 21.05 -5.60
CA ALA A 35 18.42 19.89 -4.74
C ALA A 35 18.84 20.27 -3.30
N LYS A 36 17.95 20.06 -2.34
CA LYS A 36 18.35 20.16 -0.93
C LYS A 36 19.42 19.11 -0.66
N PRO A 37 20.52 19.46 0.03
CA PRO A 37 21.54 18.49 0.42
C PRO A 37 20.87 17.34 1.22
N PRO A 38 21.30 16.07 1.00
CA PRO A 38 20.80 14.96 1.76
C PRO A 38 21.26 15.06 3.22
N GLY A 39 20.42 14.60 4.14
CA GLY A 39 20.71 14.59 5.56
C GLY A 39 19.89 15.62 6.35
N ARG A 40 20.12 15.64 7.65
CA ARG A 40 19.50 16.60 8.58
C ARG A 40 20.23 17.93 8.54
N LYS A 41 19.51 19.02 8.80
CA LYS A 41 20.11 20.36 8.91
C LYS A 41 21.05 20.41 10.11
N PRO A 42 22.24 21.04 10.01
CA PRO A 42 23.15 21.19 11.15
C PRO A 42 22.66 22.25 12.16
N GLY A 43 23.22 22.21 13.38
CA GLY A 43 22.97 23.20 14.43
C GLY A 43 21.55 23.18 15.01
N ALA A 44 21.03 24.34 15.39
CA ALA A 44 19.69 24.50 16.01
C ALA A 44 18.55 24.00 15.10
N ALA A 45 18.73 24.05 13.77
CA ALA A 45 17.77 23.51 12.80
C ALA A 45 17.71 21.97 12.74
N TYR A 46 18.58 21.28 13.48
CA TYR A 46 18.58 19.81 13.60
C TYR A 46 17.34 19.27 14.32
N GLY A 47 16.72 20.08 15.18
CA GLY A 47 15.63 19.70 16.06
C GLY A 47 16.12 19.00 17.32
N GLN A 48 15.19 18.45 18.09
CA GLN A 48 15.48 17.79 19.36
C GLN A 48 16.36 16.55 19.15
N ARG A 49 17.49 16.47 19.86
CA ARG A 49 18.31 15.26 19.89
C ARG A 49 17.63 14.21 20.76
N TYR A 50 17.18 13.13 20.15
CA TYR A 50 16.76 11.97 20.92
C TYR A 50 18.02 11.26 21.46
N GLY A 51 18.27 11.39 22.75
CA GLY A 51 19.25 10.57 23.45
C GLY A 51 18.84 9.09 23.38
N LYS A 52 19.83 8.18 23.33
CA LYS A 52 19.53 6.76 23.51
C LYS A 52 19.04 6.56 24.95
N THR A 53 17.95 5.83 25.11
CA THR A 53 17.40 5.52 26.44
C THR A 53 18.33 4.53 27.12
N ILE A 54 18.73 4.81 28.35
CA ILE A 54 19.48 3.88 29.21
C ILE A 54 18.57 2.68 29.47
N PRO A 55 19.04 1.43 29.25
CA PRO A 55 18.25 0.24 29.53
C PRO A 55 17.91 0.14 31.01
N LYS A 56 16.67 -0.25 31.35
CA LYS A 56 16.23 -0.46 32.73
C LYS A 56 16.75 -1.79 33.31
N GLN A 57 17.10 -2.72 32.46
CA GLN A 57 17.62 -4.04 32.82
C GLN A 57 18.81 -4.36 31.93
N VAL A 58 19.83 -4.95 32.49
CA VAL A 58 21.08 -5.36 31.83
C VAL A 58 21.25 -6.86 32.07
N ASP A 59 21.52 -7.61 30.98
CA ASP A 59 21.65 -9.07 31.04
C ASP A 59 23.07 -9.49 31.50
N GLU A 60 24.09 -8.67 31.21
CA GLU A 60 25.48 -8.95 31.54
C GLU A 60 26.21 -7.66 31.92
N VAL A 61 27.01 -7.73 32.97
CA VAL A 61 27.88 -6.63 33.44
C VAL A 61 29.33 -7.06 33.31
N ILE A 62 30.10 -6.35 32.47
CA ILE A 62 31.51 -6.63 32.24
C ILE A 62 32.36 -5.54 32.87
N ALA A 63 33.21 -5.91 33.81
CA ALA A 63 34.19 -5.00 34.38
C ALA A 63 35.38 -4.82 33.42
N VAL A 64 35.63 -3.57 33.03
CA VAL A 64 36.72 -3.20 32.11
C VAL A 64 37.79 -2.43 32.91
N PRO A 65 38.91 -3.07 33.33
CA PRO A 65 39.93 -2.40 34.09
C PRO A 65 40.74 -1.46 33.19
N ILE A 66 41.27 -0.39 33.77
CA ILE A 66 42.21 0.48 33.10
C ILE A 66 43.62 -0.15 33.10
N PRO A 67 44.48 0.21 32.13
CA PRO A 67 45.91 -0.19 32.15
C PRO A 67 46.61 0.30 33.44
N SER A 68 47.43 -0.53 34.04
CA SER A 68 48.16 -0.17 35.28
C SER A 68 49.20 0.93 35.05
N ARG A 69 49.64 1.13 33.79
CA ARG A 69 50.60 2.17 33.40
C ARG A 69 50.14 2.93 32.17
N CYS A 70 50.37 4.24 32.16
CA CYS A 70 50.21 5.13 31.03
C CYS A 70 51.35 4.95 30.02
N PHE A 71 51.19 5.40 28.80
CA PHE A 71 52.22 5.41 27.76
C PHE A 71 53.48 6.16 28.17
N CYS A 72 53.41 7.11 29.09
CA CYS A 72 54.52 7.83 29.65
C CYS A 72 55.29 7.03 30.77
N GLY A 73 54.84 5.80 31.11
CA GLY A 73 55.42 4.95 32.17
C GLY A 73 54.85 5.17 33.55
N GLY A 74 54.05 6.23 33.80
CA GLY A 74 53.42 6.56 35.07
C GLY A 74 52.38 5.55 35.51
N ARG A 75 52.16 5.38 36.82
CA ARG A 75 51.06 4.56 37.34
C ARG A 75 49.71 5.26 37.13
N VAL A 76 48.67 4.48 36.77
CA VAL A 76 47.33 4.99 36.56
C VAL A 76 46.45 4.60 37.76
N ALA A 77 45.73 5.56 38.33
CA ALA A 77 44.73 5.35 39.37
C ALA A 77 43.32 5.46 38.80
N VAL A 78 42.40 4.67 39.28
CA VAL A 78 40.96 4.76 38.90
C VAL A 78 40.34 5.96 39.59
N GLU A 79 39.78 6.88 38.86
CA GLU A 79 39.04 8.04 39.39
C GLU A 79 37.53 7.77 39.47
N LYS A 80 36.97 7.13 38.44
CA LYS A 80 35.56 6.82 38.36
C LYS A 80 35.28 5.63 37.43
N VAL A 81 34.12 5.03 37.58
CA VAL A 81 33.59 4.01 36.68
C VAL A 81 32.36 4.59 35.97
N GLU A 82 32.37 4.65 34.65
CA GLU A 82 31.23 5.11 33.86
C GLU A 82 30.66 3.96 33.04
N PRO A 83 29.32 3.75 33.06
CA PRO A 83 28.70 2.67 32.33
C PRO A 83 28.62 2.99 30.83
N GLN A 84 28.93 2.01 29.99
CA GLN A 84 28.66 2.00 28.58
C GLN A 84 27.69 0.86 28.25
N TYR A 85 26.69 1.12 27.42
CA TYR A 85 25.67 0.13 27.09
C TYR A 85 25.78 -0.28 25.62
N GLN A 86 25.73 -1.59 25.36
CA GLN A 86 25.76 -2.16 24.02
C GLN A 86 24.64 -3.20 23.89
N HIS A 87 23.89 -3.15 22.76
CA HIS A 87 22.95 -4.21 22.42
C HIS A 87 23.66 -5.23 21.53
N GLU A 88 23.59 -6.50 21.92
CA GLU A 88 24.14 -7.61 21.16
C GLU A 88 23.03 -8.62 20.78
N VAL A 89 23.22 -9.34 19.69
CA VAL A 89 22.32 -10.38 19.21
C VAL A 89 22.85 -11.76 19.55
N VAL A 90 22.21 -12.43 20.49
CA VAL A 90 22.55 -13.82 20.83
C VAL A 90 21.86 -14.77 19.85
N ARG A 91 22.62 -15.50 19.05
CA ARG A 91 22.12 -16.49 18.10
C ARG A 91 21.94 -17.83 18.81
N LYS A 92 20.68 -18.23 19.07
CA LYS A 92 20.36 -19.51 19.69
C LYS A 92 19.35 -20.27 18.86
N THR A 93 19.76 -21.42 18.32
CA THR A 93 18.89 -22.38 17.66
C THR A 93 18.69 -23.58 18.58
N ILE A 94 17.46 -24.09 18.66
CA ILE A 94 17.12 -25.22 19.51
C ILE A 94 16.54 -26.36 18.67
N TRP A 95 16.91 -27.59 19.00
CA TRP A 95 16.28 -28.82 18.51
C TRP A 95 15.19 -29.25 19.46
N ARG A 96 13.99 -29.61 18.93
CA ARG A 96 12.90 -30.22 19.70
C ARG A 96 12.63 -31.61 19.16
N ARG A 97 12.60 -32.58 20.04
CA ARG A 97 12.12 -33.94 19.75
C ARG A 97 10.68 -34.02 20.29
N PHE A 98 9.78 -34.57 19.47
CA PHE A 98 8.42 -34.90 19.86
C PHE A 98 8.28 -36.40 19.83
N ASP A 99 8.06 -37.06 20.98
CA ASP A 99 7.77 -38.46 21.06
C ASP A 99 6.27 -38.67 20.87
N ILE A 100 5.89 -39.11 19.69
CA ILE A 100 4.50 -39.12 19.23
C ILE A 100 3.95 -40.53 19.39
N ALA A 101 2.99 -40.73 20.30
CA ALA A 101 2.25 -41.98 20.44
C ALA A 101 1.40 -42.22 19.17
N VAL A 102 1.50 -43.41 18.64
CA VAL A 102 0.74 -43.89 17.46
C VAL A 102 -0.04 -45.13 17.85
N GLY A 103 -1.33 -45.15 17.56
CA GLY A 103 -2.22 -46.27 17.86
C GLY A 103 -3.26 -46.51 16.77
N ARG A 104 -4.13 -47.47 17.02
CA ARG A 104 -5.30 -47.74 16.16
C ARG A 104 -6.58 -47.67 16.98
N CYS A 105 -7.62 -47.13 16.35
CA CYS A 105 -8.95 -47.15 16.96
C CYS A 105 -9.46 -48.59 17.05
N ARG A 106 -9.85 -49.03 18.25
CA ARG A 106 -10.37 -50.38 18.46
C ARG A 106 -11.70 -50.65 17.75
N ARG A 107 -12.46 -49.60 17.43
CA ARG A 107 -13.77 -49.71 16.76
C ARG A 107 -13.66 -49.80 15.23
N CYS A 108 -12.84 -48.91 14.62
CA CYS A 108 -12.79 -48.81 13.15
C CYS A 108 -11.42 -49.10 12.53
N GLY A 109 -10.41 -49.50 13.32
CA GLY A 109 -9.06 -49.84 12.84
C GLY A 109 -8.24 -48.63 12.36
N ARG A 110 -8.82 -47.43 12.29
CA ARG A 110 -8.12 -46.23 11.79
C ARG A 110 -6.88 -45.92 12.64
N ARG A 111 -5.75 -45.65 11.97
CA ARG A 111 -4.54 -45.16 12.63
C ARG A 111 -4.76 -43.76 13.19
N VAL A 112 -4.37 -43.56 14.43
CA VAL A 112 -4.43 -42.28 15.14
C VAL A 112 -3.05 -41.99 15.72
N GLN A 113 -2.65 -40.71 15.74
CA GLN A 113 -1.39 -40.26 16.35
C GLN A 113 -1.62 -39.02 17.18
N GLY A 114 -0.82 -38.85 18.23
CA GLY A 114 -0.78 -37.66 19.03
C GLY A 114 -0.26 -36.45 18.23
N ARG A 115 -0.61 -35.25 18.66
CA ARG A 115 -0.16 -33.99 18.04
C ARG A 115 0.05 -32.90 19.09
N ASP A 116 1.22 -32.23 19.03
CA ASP A 116 1.50 -31.01 19.76
C ASP A 116 1.24 -29.78 18.86
N PRO A 117 0.65 -28.69 19.35
CA PRO A 117 0.38 -27.48 18.56
C PRO A 117 1.64 -26.85 17.91
N ARG A 118 2.81 -27.08 18.46
CA ARG A 118 4.10 -26.59 17.92
C ARG A 118 4.60 -27.39 16.73
N GLN A 119 4.02 -28.57 16.44
CA GLN A 119 4.38 -29.36 15.25
C GLN A 119 3.89 -28.70 13.98
N THR A 120 4.75 -28.61 12.98
CA THR A 120 4.46 -28.00 11.67
C THR A 120 4.08 -29.03 10.62
N SER A 121 4.17 -30.35 10.93
CA SER A 121 3.85 -31.47 10.04
C SER A 121 3.37 -32.66 10.87
N ASP A 122 2.59 -33.55 10.26
CA ASP A 122 2.17 -34.83 10.82
C ASP A 122 3.09 -35.98 10.40
N ALA A 123 4.17 -35.69 9.64
CA ALA A 123 5.14 -36.69 9.22
C ALA A 123 5.94 -37.22 10.40
N LEU A 124 6.27 -38.53 10.35
CA LEU A 124 7.07 -39.24 11.36
C LEU A 124 8.39 -39.73 10.75
N GLY A 125 9.35 -40.09 11.60
CA GLY A 125 10.66 -40.57 11.18
C GLY A 125 11.51 -39.49 10.50
N ALA A 126 12.38 -39.88 9.56
CA ALA A 126 13.29 -38.96 8.87
C ALA A 126 12.57 -37.82 8.12
N ALA A 127 11.37 -38.07 7.59
CA ALA A 127 10.54 -37.05 6.96
C ALA A 127 9.99 -35.98 7.93
N ALA A 128 10.09 -36.25 9.24
CA ALA A 128 9.62 -35.36 10.29
C ALA A 128 10.60 -34.24 10.66
N VAL A 129 11.82 -34.22 10.09
CA VAL A 129 12.78 -33.13 10.30
C VAL A 129 12.25 -31.86 9.64
N GLN A 130 11.67 -30.97 10.44
CA GLN A 130 10.94 -29.80 9.96
C GLN A 130 11.42 -28.53 10.65
N LEU A 131 11.24 -27.40 9.99
CA LEU A 131 11.38 -26.10 10.63
C LEU A 131 10.22 -25.86 11.62
N GLY A 132 10.55 -25.41 12.81
CA GLY A 132 9.57 -25.02 13.81
C GLY A 132 8.78 -23.77 13.42
N PRO A 133 7.68 -23.45 14.15
CA PRO A 133 6.78 -22.33 13.81
C PRO A 133 7.50 -20.98 13.72
N GLN A 134 8.45 -20.73 14.62
CA GLN A 134 9.20 -19.46 14.61
C GLN A 134 10.11 -19.32 13.38
N ALA A 135 10.86 -20.38 13.03
CA ALA A 135 11.73 -20.37 11.85
C ALA A 135 10.91 -20.26 10.55
N LEU A 136 9.75 -20.95 10.46
CA LEU A 136 8.83 -20.80 9.33
C LEU A 136 8.25 -19.40 9.24
N ALA A 137 7.78 -18.85 10.36
CA ALA A 137 7.23 -17.49 10.40
C ALA A 137 8.28 -16.45 9.99
N LEU A 138 9.52 -16.59 10.48
CA LEU A 138 10.64 -15.72 10.12
C LEU A 138 10.93 -15.80 8.61
N ALA A 139 11.02 -17.00 8.04
CA ALA A 139 11.24 -17.21 6.60
C ALA A 139 10.14 -16.53 5.76
N VAL A 140 8.87 -16.73 6.14
CA VAL A 140 7.73 -16.10 5.45
C VAL A 140 7.76 -14.58 5.61
N ARG A 141 8.11 -14.09 6.80
CA ARG A 141 8.23 -12.64 7.07
C ARG A 141 9.31 -11.98 6.22
N MET A 142 10.48 -12.61 6.11
CA MET A 142 11.57 -12.13 5.25
C MET A 142 11.16 -12.15 3.78
N ASN A 143 10.56 -13.23 3.29
CA ASN A 143 10.16 -13.33 1.89
C ASN A 143 8.99 -12.40 1.54
N LYS A 144 7.84 -12.54 2.19
CA LYS A 144 6.61 -11.82 1.82
C LYS A 144 6.48 -10.44 2.45
N GLY A 145 7.08 -10.23 3.59
CA GLY A 145 6.98 -8.95 4.29
C GLY A 145 8.14 -7.99 4.04
N LEU A 146 9.33 -8.50 3.71
CA LEU A 146 10.55 -7.71 3.43
C LEU A 146 10.98 -7.78 1.98
N GLY A 147 10.39 -8.65 1.17
CA GLY A 147 10.68 -8.75 -0.25
C GLY A 147 11.98 -9.48 -0.58
N MET A 148 12.47 -10.34 0.31
CA MET A 148 13.70 -11.10 0.08
C MET A 148 13.45 -12.30 -0.83
N PRO A 149 14.29 -12.57 -1.84
CA PRO A 149 14.27 -13.82 -2.61
C PRO A 149 14.43 -15.06 -1.73
N HIS A 150 13.92 -16.21 -2.17
CA HIS A 150 14.02 -17.45 -1.38
C HIS A 150 15.47 -17.88 -1.10
N GLY A 151 16.41 -17.56 -2.02
CA GLY A 151 17.83 -17.80 -1.82
C GLY A 151 18.41 -17.00 -0.67
N ASP A 152 18.12 -15.69 -0.65
CA ASP A 152 18.60 -14.77 0.40
C ASP A 152 18.00 -15.11 1.77
N VAL A 153 16.73 -15.54 1.80
CA VAL A 153 16.10 -16.06 3.04
C VAL A 153 16.85 -17.29 3.56
N ALA A 154 17.24 -18.22 2.66
CA ALA A 154 18.00 -19.41 3.04
C ALA A 154 19.40 -19.02 3.57
N ALA A 155 20.06 -18.06 2.93
CA ALA A 155 21.36 -17.54 3.37
C ALA A 155 21.27 -16.91 4.77
N VAL A 156 20.29 -16.03 5.01
CA VAL A 156 20.09 -15.42 6.34
C VAL A 156 19.79 -16.49 7.42
N LEU A 157 19.02 -17.53 7.11
CA LEU A 157 18.77 -18.62 8.06
C LEU A 157 20.03 -19.42 8.35
N GLN A 158 20.89 -19.65 7.35
CA GLN A 158 22.19 -20.31 7.53
C GLN A 158 23.15 -19.45 8.33
N ASP A 159 23.41 -18.22 7.88
CA ASP A 159 24.47 -17.35 8.41
C ASP A 159 24.07 -16.78 9.78
N GLY A 160 22.78 -16.41 9.92
CA GLY A 160 22.27 -15.83 11.15
C GLY A 160 21.93 -16.86 12.25
N PHE A 161 21.53 -18.06 11.88
CA PHE A 161 20.96 -19.04 12.84
C PHE A 161 21.53 -20.45 12.71
N GLY A 162 22.45 -20.72 11.79
CA GLY A 162 22.99 -22.05 11.53
C GLY A 162 21.97 -23.05 10.93
N LEU A 163 20.82 -22.56 10.43
CA LEU A 163 19.76 -23.39 9.87
C LEU A 163 19.98 -23.64 8.38
N ARG A 164 20.54 -24.77 8.03
CA ARG A 164 20.74 -25.18 6.61
C ARG A 164 19.40 -25.54 5.98
N VAL A 165 18.91 -24.67 5.09
CA VAL A 165 17.60 -24.83 4.43
C VAL A 165 17.71 -24.56 2.95
N HIS A 166 17.22 -25.49 2.13
CA HIS A 166 17.20 -25.26 0.68
C HIS A 166 16.04 -24.31 0.29
N ARG A 167 16.29 -23.46 -0.73
CA ARG A 167 15.30 -22.48 -1.25
C ARG A 167 13.92 -23.09 -1.56
N SER A 168 13.87 -24.36 -2.03
CA SER A 168 12.61 -25.06 -2.29
C SER A 168 11.82 -25.34 -1.01
N THR A 169 12.49 -25.56 0.11
CA THR A 169 11.86 -25.71 1.42
C THR A 169 11.21 -24.42 1.87
N ILE A 170 11.86 -23.26 1.65
CA ILE A 170 11.28 -21.94 1.90
C ILE A 170 10.03 -21.75 1.03
N CYS A 171 10.11 -22.06 -0.26
CA CYS A 171 8.98 -21.96 -1.18
C CYS A 171 7.78 -22.79 -0.70
N ARG A 172 8.01 -24.05 -0.31
CA ARG A 172 6.96 -24.93 0.23
C ARG A 172 6.41 -24.45 1.58
N ALA A 173 7.27 -23.84 2.41
CA ALA A 173 6.86 -23.24 3.68
C ALA A 173 5.91 -22.07 3.44
N VAL A 174 6.26 -21.13 2.54
CA VAL A 174 5.43 -19.99 2.15
C VAL A 174 4.04 -20.45 1.69
N ASP A 175 3.99 -21.47 0.83
CA ASP A 175 2.72 -22.02 0.35
C ASP A 175 1.88 -22.67 1.47
N ARG A 176 2.52 -23.43 2.36
CA ARG A 176 1.85 -24.07 3.50
C ARG A 176 1.23 -23.03 4.45
N VAL A 177 1.97 -21.96 4.76
CA VAL A 177 1.49 -20.87 5.61
C VAL A 177 0.36 -20.12 4.94
N ALA A 178 0.46 -19.86 3.63
CA ALA A 178 -0.60 -19.21 2.87
C ALA A 178 -1.90 -20.01 2.87
N ARG A 179 -1.83 -21.36 2.71
CA ARG A 179 -3.03 -22.20 2.82
C ARG A 179 -3.70 -22.13 4.18
N ARG A 180 -2.93 -22.07 5.26
CA ARG A 180 -3.47 -21.86 6.61
C ARG A 180 -4.09 -20.48 6.79
N GLY A 181 -3.56 -19.47 6.10
CA GLY A 181 -4.06 -18.08 6.12
C GLY A 181 -5.28 -17.84 5.23
N GLN A 182 -5.75 -18.84 4.46
CA GLN A 182 -6.81 -18.63 3.49
C GLN A 182 -8.13 -18.16 4.11
N ALA A 183 -8.52 -18.72 5.25
CA ALA A 183 -9.73 -18.31 5.98
C ALA A 183 -9.64 -16.84 6.44
N ILE A 184 -8.48 -16.44 6.96
CA ILE A 184 -8.24 -15.04 7.35
C ILE A 184 -8.32 -14.13 6.12
N TRP A 185 -7.76 -14.54 5.00
CA TRP A 185 -7.77 -13.76 3.77
C TRP A 185 -9.21 -13.49 3.27
N HIS A 186 -10.10 -14.49 3.32
CA HIS A 186 -11.53 -14.31 3.02
C HIS A 186 -12.18 -13.35 4.01
N ALA A 187 -11.93 -13.52 5.31
CA ALA A 187 -12.47 -12.65 6.33
C ALA A 187 -12.00 -11.19 6.19
N LEU A 188 -10.74 -10.95 5.77
CA LEU A 188 -10.22 -9.61 5.46
C LEU A 188 -10.91 -8.99 4.25
N ARG A 189 -11.19 -9.78 3.19
CA ARG A 189 -11.99 -9.32 2.06
C ARG A 189 -13.39 -8.88 2.52
N ASP A 190 -14.03 -9.70 3.32
CA ASP A 190 -15.39 -9.42 3.78
C ASP A 190 -15.43 -8.24 4.76
N ALA A 191 -14.37 -8.05 5.57
CA ALA A 191 -14.20 -6.86 6.39
C ALA A 191 -14.04 -5.59 5.53
N ALA A 192 -13.23 -5.63 4.47
CA ALA A 192 -13.08 -4.52 3.52
C ALA A 192 -14.40 -4.18 2.83
N ARG A 193 -15.19 -5.20 2.45
CA ARG A 193 -16.54 -5.01 1.86
C ARG A 193 -17.52 -4.31 2.79
N ARG A 194 -17.44 -4.57 4.09
CA ARG A 194 -18.30 -3.93 5.10
C ARG A 194 -17.78 -2.57 5.55
N SER A 195 -16.55 -2.22 5.22
CA SER A 195 -15.99 -0.92 5.61
C SER A 195 -16.68 0.21 4.86
N MET A 196 -16.96 1.30 5.58
CA MET A 196 -17.58 2.49 5.02
C MET A 196 -16.65 3.26 4.07
N VAL A 197 -15.33 3.20 4.30
CA VAL A 197 -14.34 3.89 3.47
C VAL A 197 -13.25 2.92 3.04
N ASN A 198 -12.98 2.91 1.74
CA ASN A 198 -11.89 2.16 1.15
C ASN A 198 -11.04 3.05 0.23
N ALA A 199 -9.72 3.05 0.45
CA ALA A 199 -8.75 3.53 -0.51
C ALA A 199 -8.29 2.35 -1.39
N ILE A 200 -8.26 2.56 -2.71
CA ILE A 200 -8.03 1.48 -3.68
C ILE A 200 -7.00 1.88 -4.71
N ASP A 201 -6.17 0.93 -5.07
CA ASP A 201 -5.18 1.11 -6.13
C ASP A 201 -4.79 -0.25 -6.72
N GLU A 202 -4.28 -0.26 -7.96
CA GLU A 202 -3.84 -1.46 -8.63
C GLU A 202 -2.52 -1.24 -9.39
N THR A 203 -1.76 -2.31 -9.55
CA THR A 203 -0.53 -2.29 -10.33
C THR A 203 -0.35 -3.56 -11.15
N GLY A 204 0.32 -3.46 -12.31
CA GLY A 204 0.64 -4.63 -13.12
C GLY A 204 1.50 -5.63 -12.33
N TRP A 205 1.18 -6.90 -12.43
CA TRP A 205 1.88 -8.01 -11.77
C TRP A 205 2.01 -9.20 -12.72
N LYS A 206 3.19 -9.79 -12.84
CA LYS A 206 3.38 -10.96 -13.70
C LYS A 206 3.11 -12.26 -12.93
N VAL A 207 2.32 -13.15 -13.52
CA VAL A 207 2.12 -14.52 -13.08
C VAL A 207 2.30 -15.43 -14.29
N GLU A 208 3.22 -16.40 -14.22
CA GLU A 208 3.52 -17.29 -15.36
C GLU A 208 3.88 -16.48 -16.64
N ALA A 209 4.68 -15.45 -16.47
CA ALA A 209 5.03 -14.46 -17.49
C ALA A 209 3.84 -13.62 -18.06
N GLN A 210 2.59 -13.97 -17.75
CA GLN A 210 1.40 -13.24 -18.18
C GLN A 210 1.15 -12.02 -17.29
N LEU A 211 0.69 -10.92 -17.89
CA LEU A 211 0.28 -9.73 -17.15
C LEU A 211 -1.03 -10.02 -16.39
N ARG A 212 -0.99 -9.81 -15.09
CA ARG A 212 -2.11 -9.79 -14.15
C ARG A 212 -2.12 -8.46 -13.42
N TRP A 213 -3.07 -8.26 -12.52
CA TRP A 213 -3.18 -7.02 -11.75
C TRP A 213 -3.25 -7.33 -10.27
N LEU A 214 -2.31 -6.73 -9.55
CA LEU A 214 -2.32 -6.73 -8.10
C LEU A 214 -3.17 -5.56 -7.63
N TRP A 215 -4.25 -5.88 -6.96
CA TRP A 215 -5.17 -4.95 -6.34
C TRP A 215 -4.88 -4.84 -4.85
N VAL A 216 -4.97 -3.63 -4.33
CA VAL A 216 -4.89 -3.33 -2.90
C VAL A 216 -6.09 -2.51 -2.49
N VAL A 217 -6.72 -2.93 -1.42
CA VAL A 217 -7.82 -2.25 -0.75
C VAL A 217 -7.37 -1.95 0.66
N VAL A 218 -7.44 -0.70 1.05
CA VAL A 218 -7.09 -0.24 2.39
C VAL A 218 -8.31 0.42 3.01
N SER A 219 -8.87 -0.21 4.02
CA SER A 219 -9.89 0.37 4.88
C SER A 219 -9.26 0.95 6.14
N GLU A 220 -10.06 1.41 7.07
CA GLU A 220 -9.58 1.92 8.36
C GLU A 220 -8.81 0.85 9.16
N HIS A 221 -9.21 -0.43 9.08
CA HIS A 221 -8.68 -1.50 9.94
C HIS A 221 -7.98 -2.63 9.20
N VAL A 222 -8.24 -2.79 7.91
CA VAL A 222 -7.70 -3.92 7.15
C VAL A 222 -7.08 -3.46 5.84
N THR A 223 -6.02 -4.16 5.45
CA THR A 223 -5.43 -4.08 4.12
C THR A 223 -5.62 -5.43 3.44
N PHE A 224 -6.36 -5.42 2.35
CA PHE A 224 -6.64 -6.61 1.55
C PHE A 224 -5.94 -6.53 0.20
N CYS A 225 -5.31 -7.62 -0.22
CA CYS A 225 -4.61 -7.73 -1.51
C CYS A 225 -5.16 -8.91 -2.31
N ALA A 226 -5.31 -8.74 -3.62
CA ALA A 226 -5.65 -9.80 -4.55
C ALA A 226 -4.87 -9.66 -5.86
N ILE A 227 -4.58 -10.77 -6.55
CA ILE A 227 -3.98 -10.77 -7.88
C ILE A 227 -5.00 -11.37 -8.84
N LEU A 228 -5.50 -10.56 -9.77
CA LEU A 228 -6.60 -10.87 -10.66
C LEU A 228 -6.18 -10.78 -12.13
N PRO A 229 -6.92 -11.43 -13.06
CA PRO A 229 -6.58 -11.44 -14.47
C PRO A 229 -6.56 -10.08 -15.13
N GLY A 230 -7.39 -9.15 -14.68
CA GLY A 230 -7.55 -7.83 -15.27
C GLY A 230 -7.73 -6.73 -14.25
N ARG A 231 -7.94 -5.52 -14.76
CA ARG A 231 -8.28 -4.33 -13.97
C ARG A 231 -9.65 -3.73 -14.36
N GLY A 232 -10.52 -4.56 -14.90
CA GLY A 232 -11.87 -4.16 -15.28
C GLY A 232 -12.84 -4.13 -14.11
N PHE A 233 -14.09 -3.77 -14.41
CA PHE A 233 -15.15 -3.70 -13.42
C PHE A 233 -15.46 -5.07 -12.78
N GLU A 234 -15.47 -6.13 -13.56
CA GLU A 234 -15.72 -7.50 -13.05
C GLU A 234 -14.73 -7.88 -11.95
N GLN A 235 -13.45 -7.55 -12.14
CA GLN A 235 -12.42 -7.82 -11.17
C GLN A 235 -12.58 -6.97 -9.91
N ALA A 236 -12.88 -5.67 -10.08
CA ALA A 236 -13.18 -4.78 -8.97
C ALA A 236 -14.43 -5.23 -8.21
N ALA A 237 -15.51 -5.58 -8.90
CA ALA A 237 -16.75 -6.08 -8.32
C ALA A 237 -16.55 -7.42 -7.57
N ALA A 238 -15.64 -8.28 -8.04
CA ALA A 238 -15.25 -9.50 -7.31
C ALA A 238 -14.61 -9.20 -5.96
N LEU A 239 -13.99 -8.03 -5.78
CA LEU A 239 -13.39 -7.60 -4.50
C LEU A 239 -14.42 -7.01 -3.55
N TRP A 240 -15.24 -6.06 -4.00
CA TRP A 240 -16.18 -5.31 -3.15
C TRP A 240 -17.62 -5.75 -3.21
N GLY A 241 -18.01 -6.48 -4.22
CA GLY A 241 -19.40 -6.65 -4.63
C GLY A 241 -19.83 -5.53 -5.57
N PRO A 242 -20.70 -5.82 -6.55
CA PRO A 242 -21.16 -4.82 -7.53
C PRO A 242 -21.99 -3.70 -6.87
N ASP A 243 -22.65 -3.99 -5.75
CA ASP A 243 -23.54 -3.09 -5.03
C ASP A 243 -22.88 -2.38 -3.85
N TYR A 244 -21.55 -2.31 -3.81
CA TYR A 244 -20.84 -1.62 -2.74
C TYR A 244 -21.38 -0.19 -2.59
N ALA A 245 -21.79 0.18 -1.37
CA ALA A 245 -22.44 1.45 -1.06
C ALA A 245 -21.59 2.36 -0.14
N GLY A 246 -20.35 1.98 0.17
CA GLY A 246 -19.41 2.82 0.95
C GLY A 246 -18.69 3.84 0.07
N TRP A 247 -17.69 4.49 0.64
CA TRP A 247 -16.87 5.52 -0.02
C TRP A 247 -15.61 4.91 -0.64
N LEU A 248 -15.31 5.29 -1.88
CA LEU A 248 -14.11 4.89 -2.62
C LEU A 248 -13.22 6.11 -2.87
N THR A 249 -12.00 6.10 -2.33
CA THR A 249 -10.96 7.05 -2.71
C THR A 249 -10.12 6.45 -3.83
N HIS A 250 -10.05 7.11 -5.00
CA HIS A 250 -9.44 6.55 -6.22
C HIS A 250 -8.69 7.60 -7.05
N ASP A 251 -7.91 7.13 -8.02
CA ASP A 251 -7.09 7.95 -8.93
C ASP A 251 -7.83 8.55 -10.13
N GLY A 252 -9.13 8.27 -10.28
CA GLY A 252 -9.97 8.69 -11.42
C GLY A 252 -10.07 7.63 -12.53
N TRP A 253 -9.69 6.38 -12.26
CA TRP A 253 -9.87 5.30 -13.23
C TRP A 253 -11.35 4.99 -13.48
N ALA A 254 -11.75 4.84 -14.76
CA ALA A 254 -13.13 4.75 -15.19
C ALA A 254 -13.94 3.60 -14.57
N VAL A 255 -13.29 2.54 -14.11
CA VAL A 255 -13.93 1.37 -13.46
C VAL A 255 -14.71 1.77 -12.22
N TYR A 256 -14.23 2.74 -11.45
CA TYR A 256 -14.84 3.13 -10.19
C TYR A 256 -16.18 3.87 -10.36
N TYR A 257 -16.45 4.43 -11.55
CA TYR A 257 -17.76 5.04 -11.84
C TYR A 257 -18.88 4.03 -12.03
N LYS A 258 -18.55 2.75 -12.28
CA LYS A 258 -19.52 1.68 -12.42
C LYS A 258 -20.14 1.21 -11.10
N PHE A 259 -19.55 1.58 -9.96
CA PHE A 259 -20.13 1.36 -8.62
C PHE A 259 -21.15 2.47 -8.34
N LEU A 260 -22.38 2.29 -8.85
CA LEU A 260 -23.41 3.32 -8.86
C LEU A 260 -23.89 3.74 -7.47
N ARG A 261 -23.79 2.83 -6.49
CA ARG A 261 -24.20 3.10 -5.09
C ARG A 261 -23.05 3.67 -4.24
N ALA A 262 -21.81 3.59 -4.71
CA ALA A 262 -20.66 4.05 -3.96
C ALA A 262 -20.52 5.57 -4.01
N GLY A 263 -20.28 6.19 -2.85
CA GLY A 263 -19.71 7.53 -2.78
C GLY A 263 -18.28 7.53 -3.27
N ARG A 264 -17.76 8.67 -3.75
CA ARG A 264 -16.43 8.77 -4.36
C ARG A 264 -15.68 9.98 -3.85
N GLN A 265 -14.36 9.85 -3.76
CA GLN A 265 -13.42 10.93 -3.54
C GLN A 265 -12.28 10.81 -4.56
N SER A 266 -12.10 11.83 -5.38
CA SER A 266 -10.96 11.91 -6.31
C SER A 266 -9.68 12.19 -5.55
N CYS A 267 -8.62 11.45 -5.85
CA CYS A 267 -7.33 11.64 -5.19
C CYS A 267 -6.72 13.00 -5.51
N ILE A 268 -6.74 13.91 -4.56
CA ILE A 268 -6.17 15.26 -4.70
C ILE A 268 -4.66 15.21 -5.00
N ALA A 269 -3.93 14.25 -4.43
CA ALA A 269 -2.49 14.11 -4.68
C ALA A 269 -2.16 13.83 -6.16
N HIS A 270 -2.94 12.99 -6.84
CA HIS A 270 -2.79 12.73 -8.27
C HIS A 270 -3.08 13.99 -9.12
N LEU A 271 -4.12 14.73 -8.78
CA LEU A 271 -4.47 15.96 -9.47
C LEU A 271 -3.40 17.05 -9.27
N LEU A 272 -2.89 17.23 -8.04
CA LEU A 272 -1.80 18.16 -7.74
C LEU A 272 -0.52 17.81 -8.51
N ARG A 273 -0.17 16.52 -8.59
CA ARG A 273 0.98 16.04 -9.36
C ARG A 273 0.79 16.37 -10.84
N ARG A 274 -0.37 16.02 -11.39
CA ARG A 274 -0.72 16.31 -12.79
C ARG A 274 -0.65 17.81 -13.12
N CYS A 275 -1.22 18.66 -12.26
CA CYS A 275 -1.17 20.12 -12.45
C CYS A 275 0.25 20.66 -12.44
N ARG A 276 1.09 20.19 -11.50
CA ARG A 276 2.50 20.58 -11.42
C ARG A 276 3.28 20.14 -12.67
N ASP A 277 3.10 18.89 -13.09
CA ASP A 277 3.82 18.33 -14.23
C ASP A 277 3.40 19.02 -15.55
N MET A 278 2.11 19.36 -15.69
CA MET A 278 1.61 20.15 -16.83
C MET A 278 2.18 21.58 -16.81
N ALA A 279 2.19 22.25 -15.66
CA ALA A 279 2.71 23.61 -15.56
C ALA A 279 4.22 23.70 -15.85
N ALA A 280 4.98 22.63 -15.54
CA ALA A 280 6.43 22.57 -15.75
C ALA A 280 6.84 22.50 -17.23
N VAL A 281 5.94 22.02 -18.11
CA VAL A 281 6.23 21.85 -19.56
C VAL A 281 5.42 22.79 -20.45
N ALA A 282 4.49 23.56 -19.87
CA ALA A 282 3.62 24.47 -20.61
C ALA A 282 4.28 25.83 -20.82
N SER A 283 3.85 26.56 -21.88
CA SER A 283 4.17 27.98 -22.02
C SER A 283 3.61 28.80 -20.85
N ALA A 284 4.12 30.01 -20.64
CA ALA A 284 3.70 30.89 -19.54
C ALA A 284 2.19 31.15 -19.52
N SER A 285 1.54 31.27 -20.69
CA SER A 285 0.09 31.45 -20.79
C SER A 285 -0.68 30.16 -20.49
N ALA A 286 -0.21 29.02 -20.97
CA ALA A 286 -0.86 27.72 -20.79
C ALA A 286 -0.65 27.17 -19.36
N SER A 287 0.40 27.55 -18.66
CA SER A 287 0.66 27.13 -17.26
C SER A 287 -0.31 27.75 -16.25
N ARG A 288 -0.98 28.87 -16.60
CA ARG A 288 -1.90 29.56 -15.68
C ARG A 288 -3.06 28.68 -15.20
N PHE A 289 -3.69 27.94 -16.12
CA PHE A 289 -4.83 27.09 -15.75
C PHE A 289 -4.46 25.97 -14.78
N PRO A 290 -3.46 25.10 -15.03
CA PRO A 290 -3.08 24.08 -14.06
C PRO A 290 -2.57 24.66 -12.75
N LEU A 291 -1.93 25.83 -12.72
CA LEU A 291 -1.53 26.50 -11.48
C LEU A 291 -2.75 27.00 -10.68
N GLN A 292 -3.78 27.54 -11.34
CA GLN A 292 -5.02 27.93 -10.67
C GLN A 292 -5.76 26.72 -10.10
N VAL A 293 -5.83 25.61 -10.85
CA VAL A 293 -6.37 24.33 -10.34
C VAL A 293 -5.57 23.85 -9.13
N LYS A 294 -4.23 23.88 -9.21
CA LYS A 294 -3.36 23.50 -8.10
C LYS A 294 -3.66 24.32 -6.84
N ALA A 295 -3.72 25.64 -6.96
CA ALA A 295 -4.01 26.54 -5.85
C ALA A 295 -5.40 26.27 -5.24
N LEU A 296 -6.40 25.98 -6.07
CA LEU A 296 -7.74 25.60 -5.63
C LEU A 296 -7.74 24.31 -4.79
N LEU A 297 -7.05 23.29 -5.27
CA LEU A 297 -6.93 22.01 -4.55
C LEU A 297 -6.16 22.14 -3.23
N GLU A 298 -5.09 22.97 -3.21
CA GLU A 298 -4.33 23.26 -1.99
C GLU A 298 -5.18 24.04 -0.96
N LYS A 299 -6.06 24.95 -1.39
CA LYS A 299 -7.03 25.59 -0.50
C LYS A 299 -7.98 24.56 0.16
N GLY A 300 -8.45 23.56 -0.59
CA GLY A 300 -9.26 22.50 -0.03
C GLY A 300 -8.54 21.71 1.06
N LEU A 301 -7.28 21.35 0.85
CA LEU A 301 -6.46 20.68 1.87
C LEU A 301 -6.24 21.59 3.10
N ALA A 302 -5.97 22.86 2.90
CA ALA A 302 -5.81 23.82 3.98
C ALA A 302 -7.09 23.99 4.82
N LEU A 303 -8.29 23.97 4.20
CA LEU A 303 -9.57 24.01 4.92
C LEU A 303 -9.73 22.78 5.82
N ARG A 304 -9.41 21.57 5.34
CA ARG A 304 -9.41 20.34 6.14
C ARG A 304 -8.45 20.47 7.33
N ASP A 305 -7.22 20.94 7.08
CA ASP A 305 -6.19 21.02 8.12
C ASP A 305 -6.60 22.01 9.22
N ARG A 306 -7.16 23.17 8.85
CA ARG A 306 -7.71 24.17 9.80
C ARG A 306 -8.88 23.62 10.60
N TYR A 307 -9.77 22.85 9.96
CA TYR A 307 -10.87 22.21 10.67
C TYR A 307 -10.38 21.15 11.69
N ASN A 308 -9.40 20.34 11.27
CA ASN A 308 -8.80 19.34 12.16
C ASN A 308 -8.03 19.95 13.34
N GLN A 309 -7.55 21.19 13.19
CA GLN A 309 -6.89 21.97 14.25
C GLN A 309 -7.88 22.73 15.15
N GLY A 310 -9.19 22.62 14.87
CA GLY A 310 -10.23 23.32 15.62
C GLY A 310 -10.39 24.81 15.30
N GLU A 311 -9.72 25.32 14.24
CA GLU A 311 -9.80 26.71 13.82
C GLU A 311 -11.12 27.06 13.09
N LEU A 312 -11.86 26.06 12.66
CA LEU A 312 -13.12 26.21 11.94
C LEU A 312 -14.22 25.40 12.63
N SER A 313 -15.38 26.03 12.82
CA SER A 313 -16.60 25.31 13.21
C SER A 313 -17.10 24.44 12.03
N PRO A 314 -17.96 23.43 12.26
CA PRO A 314 -18.60 22.66 11.20
C PRO A 314 -19.34 23.56 10.19
N HIS A 315 -20.07 24.58 10.67
CA HIS A 315 -20.74 25.55 9.82
C HIS A 315 -19.75 26.41 9.02
N GLY A 316 -18.64 26.83 9.65
CA GLY A 316 -17.57 27.57 8.98
C GLY A 316 -16.91 26.76 7.86
N LEU A 317 -16.66 25.46 8.10
CA LEU A 317 -16.15 24.55 7.08
C LEU A 317 -17.14 24.40 5.92
N TRP A 318 -18.42 24.18 6.21
CA TRP A 318 -19.48 24.08 5.21
C TRP A 318 -19.55 25.32 4.30
N THR A 319 -19.59 26.50 4.89
CA THR A 319 -19.62 27.78 4.16
C THR A 319 -18.38 27.98 3.30
N ALA A 320 -17.19 27.68 3.86
CA ALA A 320 -15.92 27.80 3.13
C ALA A 320 -15.85 26.80 1.97
N THR A 321 -16.34 25.58 2.16
CA THR A 321 -16.41 24.56 1.11
C THR A 321 -17.32 25.01 -0.04
N GLY A 322 -18.49 25.56 0.25
CA GLY A 322 -19.38 26.10 -0.80
C GLY A 322 -18.75 27.21 -1.62
N ARG A 323 -17.97 28.12 -0.96
CA ARG A 323 -17.19 29.15 -1.67
C ARG A 323 -16.09 28.55 -2.55
N LEU A 324 -15.43 27.50 -2.06
CA LEU A 324 -14.39 26.79 -2.82
C LEU A 324 -14.99 26.09 -4.06
N GLU A 325 -16.16 25.50 -3.92
CA GLU A 325 -16.88 24.88 -5.04
C GLU A 325 -17.33 25.91 -6.08
N ALA A 326 -17.80 27.09 -5.66
CA ALA A 326 -18.12 28.17 -6.56
C ALA A 326 -16.89 28.67 -7.33
N GLN A 327 -15.71 28.75 -6.66
CA GLN A 327 -14.43 29.06 -7.33
C GLN A 327 -14.05 27.98 -8.36
N ARG A 328 -14.23 26.68 -8.02
CA ARG A 328 -14.03 25.56 -8.95
C ARG A 328 -14.90 25.73 -10.20
N ASP A 329 -16.17 25.98 -10.00
CA ASP A 329 -17.15 26.08 -11.09
C ASP A 329 -16.82 27.28 -11.99
N GLY A 330 -16.52 28.44 -11.42
CA GLY A 330 -16.10 29.60 -12.18
C GLY A 330 -14.80 29.36 -12.98
N LEU A 331 -13.87 28.57 -12.45
CA LEU A 331 -12.66 28.19 -13.17
C LEU A 331 -12.94 27.21 -14.32
N LEU A 332 -13.83 26.24 -14.11
CA LEU A 332 -14.19 25.21 -15.10
C LEU A 332 -15.12 25.73 -16.21
N LEU A 333 -15.84 26.82 -16.00
CA LEU A 333 -16.68 27.45 -17.05
C LEU A 333 -15.89 28.24 -18.08
N ARG A 334 -14.67 28.68 -17.75
CA ARG A 334 -13.84 29.51 -18.65
C ARG A 334 -13.51 28.76 -19.95
N PRO A 335 -13.52 29.44 -21.09
CA PRO A 335 -13.07 28.87 -22.36
C PRO A 335 -11.57 28.57 -22.29
N ILE A 336 -11.16 27.39 -22.78
CA ILE A 336 -9.76 26.95 -22.79
C ILE A 336 -9.37 26.54 -24.21
N ARG A 337 -8.37 27.26 -24.77
CA ARG A 337 -7.86 27.00 -26.12
C ARG A 337 -6.83 25.86 -26.15
N ASP A 338 -5.94 25.81 -25.17
CA ASP A 338 -4.89 24.79 -25.08
C ASP A 338 -5.47 23.38 -24.92
N SER A 339 -5.00 22.43 -25.71
CA SER A 339 -5.54 21.07 -25.78
C SER A 339 -5.26 20.25 -24.53
N ALA A 340 -4.10 20.45 -23.88
CA ALA A 340 -3.74 19.74 -22.65
C ALA A 340 -4.58 20.25 -21.47
N ASN A 341 -4.77 21.56 -21.38
CA ASN A 341 -5.64 22.18 -20.38
C ASN A 341 -7.10 21.83 -20.58
N ARG A 342 -7.56 21.69 -21.83
CA ARG A 342 -8.92 21.22 -22.14
C ARG A 342 -9.14 19.77 -21.65
N ARG A 343 -8.15 18.90 -21.84
CA ARG A 343 -8.21 17.53 -21.28
C ARG A 343 -8.24 17.53 -19.74
N LEU A 344 -7.48 18.41 -19.08
CA LEU A 344 -7.54 18.58 -17.63
C LEU A 344 -8.90 19.11 -17.19
N LYS A 345 -9.42 20.16 -17.85
CA LYS A 345 -10.76 20.72 -17.59
C LYS A 345 -11.84 19.64 -17.70
N ASN A 346 -11.86 18.87 -18.79
CA ASN A 346 -12.86 17.81 -19.01
C ASN A 346 -12.75 16.70 -17.97
N HIS A 347 -11.55 16.37 -17.50
CA HIS A 347 -11.38 15.45 -16.41
C HIS A 347 -11.94 16.01 -15.11
N LEU A 348 -11.57 17.24 -14.74
CA LEU A 348 -12.08 17.92 -13.54
C LEU A 348 -13.59 18.12 -13.57
N TRP A 349 -14.17 18.33 -14.76
CA TRP A 349 -15.62 18.44 -14.92
C TRP A 349 -16.34 17.13 -14.55
N ARG A 350 -15.79 15.99 -14.94
CA ARG A 350 -16.32 14.67 -14.53
C ARG A 350 -16.15 14.41 -13.03
N GLU A 351 -14.99 14.82 -12.49
CA GLU A 351 -14.67 14.66 -11.06
C GLU A 351 -15.34 15.73 -10.17
N ARG A 352 -15.99 16.73 -10.76
CA ARG A 352 -16.53 17.90 -10.07
C ARG A 352 -17.31 17.57 -8.78
N PRO A 353 -18.20 16.56 -8.75
CA PRO A 353 -18.92 16.20 -7.53
C PRO A 353 -18.05 15.54 -6.45
N TYR A 354 -16.86 15.05 -6.82
CA TYR A 354 -16.03 14.17 -6.00
C TYR A 354 -14.70 14.80 -5.58
N LEU A 355 -14.45 16.08 -5.94
CA LEU A 355 -13.18 16.74 -5.64
C LEU A 355 -13.03 17.09 -4.17
N PHE A 356 -14.11 17.52 -3.53
CA PHE A 356 -14.11 18.04 -2.16
C PHE A 356 -15.02 17.25 -1.22
N THR A 357 -15.34 16.02 -1.55
CA THR A 357 -16.18 15.14 -0.73
C THR A 357 -15.61 14.96 0.68
N PHE A 358 -14.27 14.91 0.80
CA PHE A 358 -13.56 14.79 2.08
C PHE A 358 -13.80 15.97 3.05
N LEU A 359 -14.29 17.12 2.58
CA LEU A 359 -14.66 18.26 3.43
C LEU A 359 -16.06 18.12 4.03
N TYR A 360 -16.91 17.26 3.45
CA TYR A 360 -18.26 17.00 3.93
C TYR A 360 -18.38 15.77 4.81
N TYR A 361 -17.44 14.81 4.66
CA TYR A 361 -17.48 13.52 5.34
C TYR A 361 -16.24 13.30 6.19
N PRO A 362 -16.32 13.50 7.52
CA PRO A 362 -15.20 13.25 8.43
C PRO A 362 -14.70 11.81 8.33
N GLY A 363 -13.37 11.65 8.27
CA GLY A 363 -12.73 10.34 8.13
C GLY A 363 -12.50 9.87 6.68
N LEU A 364 -13.03 10.57 5.68
CA LEU A 364 -12.68 10.35 4.28
C LEU A 364 -11.37 11.11 3.95
N ASP A 365 -10.32 10.37 3.55
CA ASP A 365 -9.04 11.01 3.15
C ASP A 365 -9.19 11.68 1.77
N ALA A 366 -8.64 12.88 1.66
CA ALA A 366 -8.53 13.61 0.39
C ALA A 366 -7.64 12.91 -0.65
N THR A 367 -6.84 11.92 -0.22
CA THR A 367 -5.80 11.30 -1.04
C THR A 367 -5.87 9.78 -1.00
N ASN A 368 -5.41 9.14 -2.07
CA ASN A 368 -5.24 7.68 -2.14
C ASN A 368 -3.90 7.20 -1.58
N ASN A 369 -3.23 8.01 -0.75
CA ASN A 369 -1.90 7.72 -0.24
C ASN A 369 -1.84 6.43 0.59
N ALA A 370 -2.94 6.02 1.24
CA ALA A 370 -3.01 4.78 2.00
C ALA A 370 -2.78 3.57 1.09
N ALA A 371 -3.50 3.49 -0.03
CA ALA A 371 -3.34 2.42 -1.01
C ALA A 371 -1.97 2.48 -1.71
N GLU A 372 -1.49 3.68 -2.08
CA GLU A 372 -0.14 3.85 -2.66
C GLU A 372 0.95 3.34 -1.69
N ARG A 373 0.87 3.67 -0.39
CA ARG A 373 1.81 3.16 0.63
C ARG A 373 1.74 1.66 0.79
N ALA A 374 0.54 1.08 0.71
CA ALA A 374 0.35 -0.37 0.79
C ALA A 374 0.90 -1.11 -0.44
N LEU A 375 0.82 -0.50 -1.63
CA LEU A 375 1.42 -1.06 -2.86
C LEU A 375 2.95 -0.98 -2.89
N ARG A 376 3.56 0.05 -2.27
CA ARG A 376 5.00 0.31 -2.38
C ARG A 376 5.90 -0.90 -2.06
N PRO A 377 5.71 -1.65 -0.95
CA PRO A 377 6.51 -2.84 -0.65
C PRO A 377 6.41 -3.91 -1.74
N LEU A 378 5.21 -4.07 -2.32
CA LEU A 378 4.94 -5.05 -3.37
C LEU A 378 5.61 -4.68 -4.69
N VAL A 379 5.60 -3.39 -5.04
CA VAL A 379 6.32 -2.89 -6.21
C VAL A 379 7.82 -3.06 -6.05
N VAL A 380 8.38 -2.87 -4.85
CA VAL A 380 9.79 -3.16 -4.54
C VAL A 380 10.07 -4.65 -4.70
N ALA A 381 9.25 -5.51 -4.10
CA ALA A 381 9.38 -6.95 -4.22
C ALA A 381 9.32 -7.41 -5.69
N ARG A 382 8.39 -6.85 -6.50
CA ARG A 382 8.33 -7.12 -7.94
C ARG A 382 9.62 -6.76 -8.67
N LYS A 383 10.33 -5.70 -8.27
CA LYS A 383 11.63 -5.35 -8.86
C LYS A 383 12.71 -6.39 -8.54
N ASN A 384 12.62 -7.02 -7.38
CA ASN A 384 13.61 -8.02 -6.95
C ASN A 384 13.42 -9.37 -7.64
N TRP A 385 12.15 -9.81 -7.86
CA TRP A 385 11.90 -11.15 -8.42
C TRP A 385 10.93 -11.22 -9.61
N GLY A 386 10.47 -10.09 -10.16
CA GLY A 386 9.71 -10.04 -11.40
C GLY A 386 8.22 -10.40 -11.33
N GLY A 387 7.73 -10.92 -10.21
CA GLY A 387 6.36 -11.42 -10.02
C GLY A 387 6.32 -12.86 -9.52
N ASN A 388 5.26 -13.61 -9.82
CA ASN A 388 5.12 -14.99 -9.39
C ASN A 388 5.22 -15.96 -10.57
N ARG A 389 5.94 -17.07 -10.40
CA ARG A 389 6.12 -18.09 -11.43
C ARG A 389 4.92 -19.02 -11.57
N THR A 390 3.98 -19.01 -10.62
CA THR A 390 2.79 -19.89 -10.61
C THR A 390 1.59 -19.18 -10.02
N ALA A 391 0.38 -19.58 -10.41
CA ALA A 391 -0.87 -19.12 -9.81
C ALA A 391 -0.92 -19.39 -8.28
N LYS A 392 -0.37 -20.53 -7.84
CA LYS A 392 -0.22 -20.87 -6.42
C LYS A 392 0.67 -19.88 -5.68
N GLY A 393 1.80 -19.49 -6.28
CA GLY A 393 2.68 -18.44 -5.74
C GLY A 393 2.01 -17.08 -5.67
N ALA A 394 1.18 -16.71 -6.66
CA ALA A 394 0.40 -15.50 -6.67
C ALA A 394 -0.65 -15.47 -5.55
N ARG A 395 -1.35 -16.60 -5.33
CA ARG A 395 -2.28 -16.76 -4.20
C ARG A 395 -1.55 -16.59 -2.87
N ALA A 396 -0.41 -17.25 -2.69
CA ALA A 396 0.39 -17.11 -1.49
C ALA A 396 0.85 -15.66 -1.25
N GLN A 397 1.19 -14.93 -2.33
CA GLN A 397 1.52 -13.51 -2.26
C GLN A 397 0.34 -12.69 -1.74
N ALA A 398 -0.84 -12.85 -2.34
CA ALA A 398 -2.04 -12.12 -1.96
C ALA A 398 -2.43 -12.38 -0.49
N VAL A 399 -2.53 -13.64 -0.10
CA VAL A 399 -2.92 -14.07 1.26
C VAL A 399 -1.96 -13.50 2.32
N LEU A 400 -0.67 -13.79 2.16
CA LEU A 400 0.31 -13.43 3.18
C LEU A 400 0.56 -11.92 3.25
N THR A 401 0.51 -11.22 2.12
CA THR A 401 0.61 -9.76 2.13
C THR A 401 -0.56 -9.13 2.86
N SER A 402 -1.80 -9.60 2.63
CA SER A 402 -2.98 -9.09 3.34
C SER A 402 -2.83 -9.25 4.85
N ILE A 403 -2.43 -10.44 5.31
CA ILE A 403 -2.23 -10.71 6.74
C ILE A 403 -1.13 -9.83 7.33
N LEU A 404 0.02 -9.74 6.67
CA LEU A 404 1.17 -8.99 7.16
C LEU A 404 0.93 -7.48 7.19
N GLN A 405 0.25 -6.94 6.18
CA GLN A 405 -0.06 -5.50 6.12
C GLN A 405 -1.15 -5.13 7.10
N THR A 406 -2.21 -5.94 7.24
CA THR A 406 -3.24 -5.73 8.25
C THR A 406 -2.65 -5.78 9.66
N ALA A 407 -1.78 -6.75 9.95
CA ALA A 407 -1.10 -6.81 11.24
C ALA A 407 -0.36 -5.51 11.57
N ARG A 408 0.39 -4.96 10.60
CA ARG A 408 1.09 -3.67 10.76
C ARG A 408 0.12 -2.51 10.96
N GLN A 409 -0.95 -2.46 10.17
CA GLN A 409 -1.97 -1.43 10.25
C GLN A 409 -2.63 -1.39 11.63
N GLN A 410 -2.82 -2.58 12.22
CA GLN A 410 -3.38 -2.76 13.56
C GLN A 410 -2.34 -2.63 14.70
N GLY A 411 -1.12 -2.19 14.41
CA GLY A 411 -0.05 -2.08 15.39
C GLY A 411 0.43 -3.41 15.96
N LYS A 412 0.04 -4.55 15.37
CA LYS A 412 0.43 -5.90 15.80
C LYS A 412 1.74 -6.32 15.16
N ASN A 413 2.57 -7.07 15.88
CA ASN A 413 3.79 -7.62 15.31
C ASN A 413 3.46 -8.69 14.24
N PRO A 414 3.82 -8.49 12.95
CA PRO A 414 3.50 -9.45 11.90
C PRO A 414 4.12 -10.82 12.08
N LEU A 415 5.30 -10.92 12.73
CA LEU A 415 5.94 -12.20 13.01
C LEU A 415 5.12 -13.03 14.01
N ASP A 416 4.65 -12.40 15.10
CA ASP A 416 3.83 -13.06 16.10
C ASP A 416 2.49 -13.54 15.52
N ARG A 417 1.93 -12.79 14.56
CA ARG A 417 0.68 -13.20 13.87
C ARG A 417 0.90 -14.43 12.99
N LEU A 418 2.04 -14.52 12.31
CA LEU A 418 2.41 -15.72 11.56
C LEU A 418 2.66 -16.92 12.47
N ILE A 419 3.31 -16.73 13.62
CA ILE A 419 3.51 -17.81 14.60
C ILE A 419 2.14 -18.29 15.12
N ALA A 420 1.25 -17.38 15.51
CA ALA A 420 -0.10 -17.70 15.96
C ALA A 420 -0.90 -18.51 14.91
N LEU A 421 -0.79 -18.14 13.64
CA LEU A 421 -1.39 -18.88 12.52
C LEU A 421 -0.81 -20.29 12.41
N LEU A 422 0.50 -20.45 12.63
CA LEU A 422 1.19 -21.73 12.51
C LEU A 422 0.87 -22.69 13.66
N VAL A 423 0.64 -22.16 14.86
CA VAL A 423 0.25 -22.98 16.02
C VAL A 423 -1.27 -23.21 16.15
N GLY A 424 -2.04 -22.79 15.16
CA GLY A 424 -3.47 -23.12 15.08
C GLY A 424 -4.37 -22.27 15.96
N LYS A 425 -3.99 -21.03 16.28
CA LYS A 425 -4.90 -20.10 16.96
C LYS A 425 -6.08 -19.73 16.08
N ASP A 426 -7.22 -19.45 16.69
CA ASP A 426 -8.44 -18.98 16.05
C ASP A 426 -8.12 -17.76 15.15
N PRO A 427 -8.53 -17.75 13.88
CA PRO A 427 -8.35 -16.62 12.97
C PRO A 427 -8.84 -15.29 13.55
N ALA A 428 -9.96 -15.27 14.26
CA ALA A 428 -10.51 -14.08 14.90
C ALA A 428 -9.60 -13.49 16.01
N LYS A 429 -8.73 -14.33 16.61
CA LYS A 429 -7.75 -13.92 17.62
C LYS A 429 -6.40 -13.50 17.02
N ILE A 430 -6.21 -13.70 15.72
CA ILE A 430 -4.97 -13.34 15.03
C ILE A 430 -4.99 -11.87 14.60
N LEU A 431 -6.09 -11.42 14.01
CA LEU A 431 -6.31 -10.06 13.52
C LEU A 431 -7.70 -9.58 13.94
N ASP A 432 -7.85 -8.27 14.10
CA ASP A 432 -9.16 -7.66 14.33
C ASP A 432 -9.88 -7.58 13.00
N LEU A 433 -10.89 -8.39 12.84
CA LEU A 433 -11.65 -8.53 11.59
C LEU A 433 -12.95 -7.70 11.58
N VAL A 434 -13.37 -7.27 12.75
CA VAL A 434 -14.53 -6.40 12.94
C VAL A 434 -14.00 -4.99 13.19
N PRO A 435 -14.37 -3.98 12.39
CA PRO A 435 -14.06 -2.61 12.72
C PRO A 435 -14.69 -2.28 14.09
N PRO A 436 -13.99 -1.52 14.96
CA PRO A 436 -14.66 -0.97 16.13
C PRO A 436 -15.90 -0.24 15.64
N THR A 437 -17.05 -0.52 16.27
CA THR A 437 -18.27 0.22 16.02
C THR A 437 -17.98 1.67 16.35
N ARG A 438 -17.69 2.49 15.34
CA ARG A 438 -17.89 3.91 15.48
C ARG A 438 -19.40 4.08 15.54
N GLU A 439 -19.92 4.50 16.66
CA GLU A 439 -21.18 5.17 16.70
C GLU A 439 -21.05 6.34 15.73
N ILE A 440 -21.63 6.19 14.55
CA ILE A 440 -21.86 7.32 13.66
C ILE A 440 -22.78 8.20 14.51
N PRO A 441 -22.41 9.46 14.81
CA PRO A 441 -23.34 10.36 15.46
C PRO A 441 -24.64 10.27 14.67
N GLN A 442 -25.73 9.91 15.28
CA GLN A 442 -27.04 9.73 14.61
C GLN A 442 -27.49 11.01 13.89
N ASP A 443 -26.85 12.12 14.16
CA ASP A 443 -26.99 13.42 13.49
C ASP A 443 -26.16 13.61 12.21
N SER A 444 -25.33 12.62 11.83
CA SER A 444 -24.70 12.60 10.50
C SER A 444 -25.58 11.88 9.46
N SER A 445 -26.87 12.14 9.48
CA SER A 445 -27.64 12.06 8.22
C SER A 445 -26.80 12.76 7.17
N PRO A 446 -26.48 12.15 6.00
CA PRO A 446 -25.82 12.86 4.94
C PRO A 446 -26.61 14.15 4.75
N GLY A 447 -25.98 15.28 5.11
CA GLY A 447 -26.58 16.59 4.88
C GLY A 447 -27.13 16.57 3.46
N PRO A 448 -28.27 17.20 3.19
CA PRO A 448 -28.93 17.07 1.90
C PRO A 448 -27.87 17.22 0.81
N PRO A 449 -27.87 16.35 -0.21
CA PRO A 449 -26.90 16.41 -1.28
C PRO A 449 -26.81 17.86 -1.73
N PRO A 450 -25.59 18.42 -1.97
CA PRO A 450 -25.41 19.82 -2.28
C PRO A 450 -26.50 20.23 -3.23
N ARG A 451 -27.26 21.29 -2.88
CA ARG A 451 -28.47 21.74 -3.60
C ARG A 451 -28.27 21.45 -5.06
N LYS A 452 -29.12 20.62 -5.65
CA LYS A 452 -29.14 20.32 -7.06
C LYS A 452 -29.05 21.66 -7.80
N VAL A 453 -27.83 22.12 -8.09
CA VAL A 453 -27.64 22.95 -9.25
C VAL A 453 -28.22 22.08 -10.33
N ARG A 454 -29.31 22.49 -10.96
CA ARG A 454 -30.05 21.73 -11.97
C ARG A 454 -29.01 21.04 -12.85
N ALA A 455 -28.67 19.79 -12.48
CA ALA A 455 -27.95 18.91 -13.34
C ALA A 455 -28.89 18.74 -14.52
N ARG A 456 -28.45 19.09 -15.72
CA ARG A 456 -29.08 18.59 -16.93
C ARG A 456 -29.26 17.10 -16.72
N ASP A 457 -30.44 16.62 -17.03
CA ASP A 457 -30.93 15.27 -16.83
C ASP A 457 -29.82 14.22 -17.04
N PRO A 458 -29.65 13.20 -16.17
CA PRO A 458 -28.72 12.10 -16.41
C PRO A 458 -28.87 11.46 -17.80
N LEU A 459 -30.03 11.56 -18.43
CA LEU A 459 -30.29 11.15 -19.81
C LEU A 459 -29.62 12.06 -20.85
N GLU A 460 -29.48 13.37 -20.63
CA GLU A 460 -28.69 14.25 -21.50
C GLU A 460 -27.18 13.97 -21.39
N LEU A 461 -26.69 13.54 -20.23
CA LEU A 461 -25.28 13.09 -20.07
C LEU A 461 -25.03 11.75 -20.75
N ALA A 462 -25.98 10.83 -20.75
CA ALA A 462 -25.86 9.55 -21.47
C ALA A 462 -25.85 9.77 -22.99
N ALA A 463 -26.60 10.71 -23.54
CA ALA A 463 -26.63 11.02 -24.97
C ALA A 463 -25.31 11.57 -25.50
N LEU A 464 -24.54 12.29 -24.69
CA LEU A 464 -23.20 12.77 -25.05
C LEU A 464 -22.13 11.64 -25.13
N TYR A 465 -22.41 10.46 -24.59
CA TYR A 465 -21.52 9.30 -24.60
C TYR A 465 -21.89 8.23 -25.62
N THR A 466 -23.06 8.33 -26.28
CA THR A 466 -23.55 7.36 -27.26
C THR A 466 -23.41 7.81 -28.73
N ALA A 467 -22.81 8.97 -29.00
CA ALA A 467 -22.50 9.34 -30.38
C ALA A 467 -21.44 8.37 -30.95
N PRO A 468 -21.78 7.61 -32.01
CA PRO A 468 -20.83 6.71 -32.65
C PRO A 468 -19.71 7.55 -33.25
N LYS A 469 -18.45 7.16 -33.06
CA LYS A 469 -17.34 7.61 -33.85
C LYS A 469 -17.64 7.19 -35.31
N ALA A 470 -17.84 8.14 -36.19
CA ALA A 470 -17.83 7.88 -37.61
C ALA A 470 -16.48 7.23 -37.95
N VAL A 471 -16.52 5.99 -38.37
CA VAL A 471 -15.39 5.29 -38.95
C VAL A 471 -15.43 5.71 -40.45
N ASP A 472 -14.47 6.52 -40.83
CA ASP A 472 -14.20 6.80 -42.27
C ASP A 472 -13.83 5.48 -42.93
N GLY A 473 -14.75 5.01 -43.79
CA GLY A 473 -14.56 3.83 -44.59
C GLY A 473 -13.65 4.13 -45.76
N THR A 474 -12.43 3.64 -45.71
CA THR A 474 -11.63 3.39 -46.91
C THR A 474 -11.54 1.89 -47.14
N GLN A 475 -12.39 1.40 -48.05
CA GLN A 475 -12.27 0.06 -48.60
C GLN A 475 -10.94 -0.06 -49.39
N VAL A 476 -10.11 -0.99 -48.96
CA VAL A 476 -9.05 -1.54 -49.81
C VAL A 476 -9.48 -2.95 -50.22
N SER A 477 -9.88 -3.09 -51.44
CA SER A 477 -10.12 -4.36 -52.14
C SER A 477 -8.80 -5.10 -52.34
N VAL A 478 -8.75 -6.35 -51.89
CA VAL A 478 -7.76 -7.32 -52.40
C VAL A 478 -8.53 -8.53 -52.92
N GLN A 479 -8.44 -8.75 -54.21
CA GLN A 479 -8.71 -10.03 -54.90
C GLN A 479 -7.40 -10.53 -55.48
N PRO A 480 -7.38 -11.81 -55.93
CA PRO A 480 -7.66 -13.07 -55.19
C PRO A 480 -6.39 -13.75 -54.72
#